data_fd2b02ad316822af567c3dd81b8416e1
#
_entry.id   fd2b02ad316822af567c3dd81b8416e1
#
_cell.length_a   1.000
_cell.length_b   1.000
_cell.length_c   1.000
_cell.angle_alpha   90.00
_cell.angle_beta   90.00
_cell.angle_gamma   90.00
#
_symmetry.space_group_name_H-M   'P 1'
#
loop_
_entity.id
_entity.type
_entity.pdbx_description
1 polymer ?
#
loop_
_entity_poly.entity_id
_entity_poly.type
_entity_poly.pdbx_seq_one_letter_code
_entity_poly.pdbx_strand_id
1 'polypeptide(L)'
;KALQSTFKWFRCPHIQKVLMYETLSETEFNFMDNRTFRPNVFIDISNYLDDKVEVMNIYDGEMGDFPFPRSEKTMRSLAAFRGSQSGYEAAEAFELVYERR
;
A
#
# COMPACT_ATOMS: atom_id res chain seq x y z
N LYS A 1 -15.69 -3.47 0.21
CA LYS A 1 -16.96 -3.78 0.90
C LYS A 1 -17.21 -5.29 0.97
N ALA A 2 -16.94 -6.01 -0.12
CA ALA A 2 -17.06 -7.46 -0.11
C ALA A 2 -16.14 -8.07 0.94
N LEU A 3 -14.93 -7.54 1.07
CA LEU A 3 -13.98 -8.02 2.06
C LEU A 3 -14.53 -7.81 3.48
N GLN A 4 -15.14 -6.65 3.74
CA GLN A 4 -15.66 -6.34 5.06
C GLN A 4 -16.76 -7.30 5.51
N SER A 5 -17.54 -7.82 4.56
CA SER A 5 -18.57 -8.80 4.91
C SER A 5 -18.01 -10.21 5.05
N THR A 6 -16.86 -10.51 4.40
CA THR A 6 -16.28 -11.85 4.43
C THR A 6 -15.36 -12.09 5.61
N PHE A 7 -14.83 -11.03 6.26
CA PHE A 7 -13.87 -11.25 7.34
C PHE A 7 -14.52 -11.44 8.71
N LYS A 8 -15.84 -11.47 8.79
CA LYS A 8 -16.52 -11.83 10.03
C LYS A 8 -16.11 -13.24 10.42
N TRP A 9 -15.75 -13.41 11.70
CA TRP A 9 -15.13 -14.66 12.16
C TRP A 9 -15.97 -15.90 11.85
N PHE A 10 -17.29 -15.79 11.91
CA PHE A 10 -18.16 -16.95 11.69
C PHE A 10 -18.32 -17.31 10.21
N ARG A 11 -17.96 -16.41 9.31
CA ARG A 11 -17.99 -16.68 7.86
C ARG A 11 -16.64 -17.15 7.36
N CYS A 12 -15.57 -16.55 7.89
CA CYS A 12 -14.20 -16.88 7.48
C CYS A 12 -13.32 -17.01 8.72
N PRO A 13 -13.51 -18.08 9.51
CA PRO A 13 -12.78 -18.23 10.77
C PRO A 13 -11.27 -18.37 10.61
N HIS A 14 -10.80 -18.69 9.40
CA HIS A 14 -9.38 -18.80 9.11
C HIS A 14 -8.69 -17.45 8.89
N ILE A 15 -9.45 -16.39 8.69
CA ILE A 15 -8.87 -15.06 8.51
C ILE A 15 -8.49 -14.51 9.89
N GLN A 16 -7.20 -14.25 10.08
CA GLN A 16 -6.67 -13.75 11.33
C GLN A 16 -6.24 -12.29 11.24
N LYS A 17 -5.94 -11.82 10.05
CA LYS A 17 -5.40 -10.46 9.87
C LYS A 17 -5.89 -9.88 8.54
N VAL A 18 -6.30 -8.62 8.60
CA VAL A 18 -6.70 -7.86 7.41
C VAL A 18 -5.90 -6.57 7.38
N LEU A 19 -5.19 -6.35 6.30
CA LEU A 19 -4.39 -5.15 6.08
C LEU A 19 -4.93 -4.42 4.87
N MET A 20 -4.95 -3.08 4.95
CA MET A 20 -5.21 -2.23 3.79
C MET A 20 -3.87 -1.71 3.30
N TYR A 21 -3.68 -1.74 1.99
CA TYR A 21 -2.46 -1.22 1.39
C TYR A 21 -2.72 0.11 0.69
N GLU A 22 -1.65 0.82 0.43
CA GLU A 22 -1.69 2.12 -0.20
C GLU A 22 -1.56 1.95 -1.71
N THR A 23 -2.51 2.52 -2.47
CA THR A 23 -2.51 2.42 -3.94
C THR A 23 -2.35 3.81 -4.53
N LEU A 24 -1.24 4.03 -5.25
CA LEU A 24 -1.01 5.29 -5.95
C LEU A 24 -2.13 5.58 -6.94
N SER A 25 -2.51 6.83 -7.05
CA SER A 25 -3.58 7.37 -7.88
C SER A 25 -4.99 6.99 -7.42
N GLU A 26 -5.11 6.29 -6.29
CA GLU A 26 -6.41 5.97 -5.71
C GLU A 26 -6.50 6.46 -4.28
N THR A 27 -5.54 6.08 -3.42
CA THR A 27 -5.56 6.46 -2.02
C THR A 27 -5.44 7.97 -1.84
N GLU A 28 -4.53 8.61 -2.57
CA GLU A 28 -4.28 10.05 -2.43
C GLU A 28 -5.35 10.93 -3.09
N PHE A 29 -6.19 10.35 -3.95
CA PHE A 29 -7.25 11.09 -4.65
C PHE A 29 -8.65 10.82 -4.09
N ASN A 30 -8.74 10.23 -2.92
CA ASN A 30 -10.01 9.88 -2.31
C ASN A 30 -10.55 11.03 -1.46
N PHE A 31 -10.83 12.17 -2.12
CA PHE A 31 -11.21 13.40 -1.43
C PHE A 31 -12.60 13.36 -0.81
N MET A 32 -13.47 12.49 -1.33
CA MET A 32 -14.86 12.44 -0.90
C MET A 32 -15.12 11.37 0.15
N ASP A 33 -14.12 10.60 0.48
CA ASP A 33 -14.23 9.55 1.50
C ASP A 33 -13.79 10.10 2.84
N ASN A 34 -14.55 9.78 3.89
CA ASN A 34 -14.20 10.16 5.26
C ASN A 34 -13.09 9.30 5.84
N ARG A 35 -12.76 8.20 5.17
CA ARG A 35 -11.68 7.33 5.61
C ARG A 35 -10.35 7.89 5.13
N THR A 36 -9.45 8.10 6.06
CA THR A 36 -8.09 8.49 5.78
C THR A 36 -7.21 7.26 5.96
N PHE A 37 -6.31 7.01 5.00
CA PHE A 37 -5.33 5.93 5.14
C PHE A 37 -4.37 6.29 6.28
N ARG A 38 -4.32 5.45 7.31
CA ARG A 38 -3.48 5.68 8.49
C ARG A 38 -2.52 4.51 8.65
N PRO A 39 -1.35 4.59 8.04
CA PRO A 39 -0.40 3.48 8.08
C PRO A 39 0.10 3.24 9.51
N ASN A 40 0.12 1.99 9.90
CA ASN A 40 0.66 1.56 11.19
C ASN A 40 1.47 0.28 11.11
N VAL A 41 1.62 -0.27 9.91
CA VAL A 41 2.48 -1.43 9.66
C VAL A 41 3.42 -1.06 8.53
N PHE A 42 4.72 -1.23 8.74
CA PHE A 42 5.73 -0.84 7.77
C PHE A 42 6.62 -2.05 7.49
N ILE A 43 6.75 -2.37 6.21
CA ILE A 43 7.57 -3.51 5.76
C ILE A 43 8.80 -2.95 5.05
N ASP A 44 9.96 -3.34 5.50
CA ASP A 44 11.23 -2.94 4.89
C ASP A 44 11.37 -3.56 3.50
N ILE A 45 11.43 -2.70 2.48
CA ILE A 45 11.63 -3.14 1.09
C ILE A 45 12.91 -2.56 0.50
N SER A 46 13.85 -2.14 1.34
CA SER A 46 15.07 -1.49 0.89
C SER A 46 15.83 -2.31 -0.17
N ASN A 47 15.82 -3.63 -0.02
CA ASN A 47 16.51 -4.52 -0.95
C ASN A 47 15.66 -4.94 -2.15
N TYR A 48 14.37 -4.53 -2.19
CA TYR A 48 13.42 -4.99 -3.20
C TYR A 48 12.80 -3.87 -4.00
N LEU A 49 13.16 -2.62 -3.72
CA LEU A 49 12.51 -1.48 -4.36
C LEU A 49 12.72 -1.47 -5.87
N ASP A 50 13.94 -1.77 -6.30
CA ASP A 50 14.24 -1.82 -7.74
C ASP A 50 13.45 -2.92 -8.44
N ASP A 51 13.32 -4.07 -7.80
CA ASP A 51 12.53 -5.17 -8.35
C ASP A 51 11.06 -4.79 -8.44
N LYS A 52 10.55 -4.08 -7.44
CA LYS A 52 9.16 -3.62 -7.45
C LYS A 52 8.90 -2.66 -8.60
N VAL A 53 9.80 -1.71 -8.81
CA VAL A 53 9.69 -0.76 -9.91
C VAL A 53 9.73 -1.48 -11.25
N GLU A 54 10.64 -2.45 -11.40
CA GLU A 54 10.76 -3.22 -12.62
C GLU A 54 9.50 -4.01 -12.92
N VAL A 55 8.91 -4.65 -11.91
CA VAL A 55 7.66 -5.39 -12.07
C VAL A 55 6.53 -4.47 -12.51
N MET A 56 6.42 -3.29 -11.89
CA MET A 56 5.37 -2.35 -12.25
C MET A 56 5.51 -1.83 -13.67
N ASN A 57 6.74 -1.70 -14.16
CA ASN A 57 6.97 -1.25 -15.54
C ASN A 57 6.56 -2.28 -16.58
N ILE A 58 6.37 -3.55 -16.19
CA ILE A 58 5.92 -4.60 -17.09
C ILE A 58 4.44 -4.44 -17.43
N TYR A 59 3.64 -3.85 -16.54
CA TYR A 59 2.21 -3.67 -16.75
C TYR A 59 1.96 -2.45 -17.61
N ASP A 60 1.70 -2.68 -18.89
CA ASP A 60 1.42 -1.62 -19.85
C ASP A 60 0.21 -0.79 -19.41
N GLY A 61 0.34 0.53 -19.50
CA GLY A 61 -0.74 1.43 -19.15
C GLY A 61 -0.90 1.71 -17.67
N GLU A 62 -0.18 1.01 -16.82
CA GLU A 62 -0.23 1.24 -15.38
C GLU A 62 0.75 2.31 -14.91
N MET A 63 1.87 2.45 -15.61
CA MET A 63 2.92 3.42 -15.28
C MET A 63 2.94 4.54 -16.30
N GLY A 64 3.33 5.72 -15.86
CA GLY A 64 3.47 6.88 -16.73
C GLY A 64 4.66 7.72 -16.30
N ASP A 65 4.86 8.83 -17.00
CA ASP A 65 5.95 9.75 -16.68
C ASP A 65 5.51 10.74 -15.60
N PHE A 66 6.44 11.10 -14.72
CA PHE A 66 6.17 12.11 -13.71
C PHE A 66 5.76 13.42 -14.40
N PRO A 67 4.71 14.13 -13.96
CA PRO A 67 4.03 14.04 -12.67
C PRO A 67 2.82 13.10 -12.60
N PHE A 68 2.70 12.19 -13.54
CA PHE A 68 1.63 11.18 -13.43
C PHE A 68 1.81 10.41 -12.11
N PRO A 69 0.73 10.18 -11.34
CA PRO A 69 0.86 9.58 -10.00
C PRO A 69 1.55 8.21 -9.98
N ARG A 70 1.31 7.38 -11.00
CA ARG A 70 1.96 6.07 -11.11
C ARG A 70 3.23 6.17 -11.93
N SER A 71 4.16 7.01 -11.50
CA SER A 71 5.47 7.13 -12.12
C SER A 71 6.52 6.48 -11.23
N GLU A 72 7.65 6.12 -11.83
CA GLU A 72 8.77 5.57 -11.07
C GLU A 72 9.23 6.54 -9.99
N LYS A 73 9.29 7.82 -10.32
CA LYS A 73 9.72 8.84 -9.35
C LYS A 73 8.79 8.90 -8.15
N THR A 74 7.48 8.89 -8.38
CA THR A 74 6.51 8.94 -7.30
C THR A 74 6.57 7.66 -6.46
N MET A 75 6.69 6.52 -7.10
CA MET A 75 6.79 5.24 -6.40
C MET A 75 8.01 5.20 -5.48
N ARG A 76 9.17 5.65 -5.99
CA ARG A 76 10.40 5.68 -5.18
C ARG A 76 10.29 6.71 -4.06
N SER A 77 9.67 7.85 -4.34
CA SER A 77 9.48 8.90 -3.33
C SER A 77 8.56 8.43 -2.21
N LEU A 78 7.49 7.74 -2.55
CA LEU A 78 6.58 7.20 -1.54
C LEU A 78 7.28 6.16 -0.68
N ALA A 79 8.05 5.26 -1.28
CA ALA A 79 8.79 4.25 -0.55
C ALA A 79 9.81 4.89 0.40
N ALA A 80 10.48 5.94 -0.04
CA ALA A 80 11.43 6.68 0.78
C ALA A 80 10.72 7.41 1.93
N PHE A 81 9.58 8.00 1.64
CA PHE A 81 8.79 8.70 2.66
C PHE A 81 8.33 7.74 3.75
N ARG A 82 7.78 6.60 3.36
CA ARG A 82 7.34 5.59 4.32
C ARG A 82 8.53 5.00 5.08
N GLY A 83 9.67 4.87 4.41
CA GLY A 83 10.91 4.46 5.06
C GLY A 83 11.34 5.44 6.14
N SER A 84 11.24 6.74 5.85
CA SER A 84 11.61 7.77 6.82
C SER A 84 10.74 7.74 8.07
N GLN A 85 9.50 7.28 7.94
CA GLN A 85 8.59 7.16 9.07
C GLN A 85 8.89 5.94 9.95
N SER A 86 9.62 4.97 9.42
CA SER A 86 9.83 3.69 10.11
C SER A 86 11.30 3.36 10.36
N GLY A 87 12.22 4.20 9.87
CA GLY A 87 13.65 3.99 10.08
C GLY A 87 14.29 3.08 9.02
N TYR A 88 13.65 2.90 7.87
CA TYR A 88 14.19 2.13 6.76
C TYR A 88 14.49 3.06 5.57
N GLU A 89 15.35 2.62 4.68
CA GLU A 89 15.63 3.39 3.46
C GLU A 89 14.41 3.43 2.55
N ALA A 90 13.69 2.32 2.47
CA ALA A 90 12.46 2.22 1.70
C ALA A 90 11.52 1.26 2.39
N ALA A 91 10.24 1.58 2.43
CA ALA A 91 9.24 0.75 3.08
C ALA A 91 7.91 0.80 2.34
N GLU A 92 7.12 -0.24 2.51
CA GLU A 92 5.72 -0.25 2.15
C GLU A 92 4.91 -0.10 3.43
N ALA A 93 3.84 0.68 3.33
CA ALA A 93 2.99 0.98 4.48
C ALA A 93 1.63 0.32 4.33
N PHE A 94 1.12 -0.17 5.44
CA PHE A 94 -0.18 -0.83 5.50
C PHE A 94 -0.92 -0.33 6.72
N GLU A 95 -2.23 -0.40 6.67
CA GLU A 95 -3.08 -0.14 7.82
C GLU A 95 -3.65 -1.46 8.31
N LEU A 96 -3.35 -1.80 9.55
CA LEU A 96 -3.93 -2.99 10.18
C LEU A 96 -5.35 -2.67 10.57
N VAL A 97 -6.31 -3.33 9.94
CA VAL A 97 -7.74 -3.09 10.15
C VAL A 97 -8.31 -4.07 11.16
N TYR A 98 -7.81 -5.30 11.15
CA TYR A 98 -8.37 -6.37 11.95
C TYR A 98 -7.31 -7.42 12.20
N GLU A 99 -7.19 -7.85 13.44
CA GLU A 99 -6.31 -8.95 13.80
C GLU A 99 -6.94 -9.79 14.88
N ARG A 100 -6.87 -11.10 14.71
CA ARG A 100 -7.36 -12.09 15.65
C ARG A 100 -6.20 -13.02 16.00
N ARG A 101 -5.85 -13.07 17.25
CA ARG A 101 -4.70 -13.86 17.74
C ARG A 101 -5.14 -15.11 18.48
#